data_2bda8c2d21a170e7f75914ca2b36e4bf
#
_entry.id   2bda8c2d21a170e7f75914ca2b36e4bf
#
_cell.length_a   1.000
_cell.length_b   1.000
_cell.length_c   1.000
_cell.angle_alpha   90.00
_cell.angle_beta   90.00
_cell.angle_gamma   90.00
#
_symmetry.space_group_name_H-M   'P 1'
#
loop_
_entity.id
_entity.type
_entity.pdbx_description
1 polymer ?
#
loop_
_entity_poly.entity_id
_entity_poly.type
_entity_poly.pdbx_seq_one_letter_code
_entity_poly.pdbx_strand_id
1 'polypeptide(L)'
;MFDWDENKSQNNKKKHGFSFDEILGVFDDPNLLDWYDKEHSNESEDRYQCIGSLQGFLVLLVVIAEEEGIIRIISARKATPKEEAKYYEYIKKTT
;
A
#
# COMPACT_ATOMS: atom_id res chain seq x y z
N MET A 1 4.31 -1.21 -13.76
CA MET A 1 3.90 -2.64 -13.76
C MET A 1 3.88 -3.18 -12.35
N PHE A 2 2.84 -3.90 -11.99
CA PHE A 2 2.71 -4.52 -10.68
C PHE A 2 3.07 -5.99 -10.74
N ASP A 3 3.66 -6.48 -9.65
CA ASP A 3 4.06 -7.86 -9.49
C ASP A 3 3.84 -8.30 -8.04
N TRP A 4 3.74 -9.58 -7.79
CA TRP A 4 3.67 -10.15 -6.45
C TRP A 4 3.84 -11.65 -6.47
N ASP A 5 4.15 -12.20 -5.30
CA ASP A 5 4.19 -13.64 -5.07
C ASP A 5 2.77 -14.11 -4.77
N GLU A 6 2.24 -15.06 -5.55
CA GLU A 6 0.87 -15.53 -5.39
C GLU A 6 0.62 -16.20 -4.04
N ASN A 7 1.60 -16.91 -3.50
CA ASN A 7 1.46 -17.50 -2.16
C ASN A 7 1.32 -16.43 -1.08
N LYS A 8 2.07 -15.34 -1.21
CA LYS A 8 1.96 -14.20 -0.29
C LYS A 8 0.60 -13.51 -0.43
N SER A 9 0.09 -13.39 -1.65
CA SER A 9 -1.23 -12.84 -1.89
C SER A 9 -2.32 -13.66 -1.21
N GLN A 10 -2.26 -14.99 -1.34
CA GLN A 10 -3.21 -15.90 -0.71
C GLN A 10 -3.12 -15.83 0.82
N ASN A 11 -1.91 -15.80 1.36
CA ASN A 11 -1.70 -15.66 2.81
C ASN A 11 -2.21 -14.30 3.31
N ASN A 12 -2.01 -13.24 2.55
CA ASN A 12 -2.53 -11.93 2.89
C ASN A 12 -4.05 -11.91 2.93
N LYS A 13 -4.69 -12.61 2.00
CA LYS A 13 -6.16 -12.77 1.98
C LYS A 13 -6.66 -13.44 3.26
N LYS A 14 -6.00 -14.51 3.69
CA LYS A 14 -6.36 -15.24 4.92
C LYS A 14 -6.14 -14.38 6.17
N LYS A 15 -5.04 -13.64 6.22
CA LYS A 15 -4.64 -12.87 7.39
C LYS A 15 -5.37 -11.53 7.53
N HIS A 16 -5.53 -10.83 6.42
CA HIS A 16 -6.03 -9.44 6.41
C HIS A 16 -7.31 -9.23 5.60
N GLY A 17 -7.79 -10.26 4.91
CA GLY A 17 -9.02 -10.18 4.12
C GLY A 17 -8.86 -9.68 2.70
N PHE A 18 -7.63 -9.40 2.25
CA PHE A 18 -7.36 -8.88 0.91
C PHE A 18 -6.29 -9.70 0.20
N SER A 19 -6.58 -10.12 -1.03
CA SER A 19 -5.55 -10.60 -1.95
C SER A 19 -4.94 -9.37 -2.65
N PHE A 20 -3.77 -9.53 -3.27
CA PHE A 20 -3.09 -8.38 -3.85
C PHE A 20 -3.77 -7.84 -5.13
N ASP A 21 -4.40 -8.71 -5.89
CA ASP A 21 -5.19 -8.28 -7.05
C ASP A 21 -6.40 -7.43 -6.65
N GLU A 22 -6.98 -7.69 -5.48
CA GLU A 22 -8.14 -6.95 -4.97
C GLU A 22 -7.82 -5.51 -4.58
N ILE A 23 -6.55 -5.20 -4.28
CA ILE A 23 -6.17 -3.89 -3.75
C ILE A 23 -5.50 -2.97 -4.78
N LEU A 24 -5.40 -3.38 -6.02
CA LEU A 24 -4.73 -2.57 -7.05
C LEU A 24 -5.38 -1.20 -7.25
N GLY A 25 -6.67 -1.08 -7.02
CA GLY A 25 -7.39 0.19 -7.11
C GLY A 25 -6.90 1.27 -6.15
N VAL A 26 -6.17 0.89 -5.09
CA VAL A 26 -5.56 1.85 -4.17
C VAL A 26 -4.58 2.77 -4.91
N PHE A 27 -3.88 2.24 -5.91
CA PHE A 27 -2.90 3.01 -6.68
C PHE A 27 -3.54 3.99 -7.67
N ASP A 28 -4.84 3.90 -7.86
CA ASP A 28 -5.61 4.86 -8.66
C ASP A 28 -6.14 6.03 -7.83
N ASP A 29 -5.95 5.99 -6.51
CA ASP A 29 -6.37 7.07 -5.62
C ASP A 29 -5.50 8.30 -5.86
N PRO A 30 -6.09 9.45 -6.31
CA PRO A 30 -5.31 10.67 -6.54
C PRO A 30 -4.71 11.25 -5.26
N ASN A 31 -5.19 10.81 -4.11
CA ASN A 31 -4.71 11.26 -2.80
C ASN A 31 -3.80 10.25 -2.12
N LEU A 32 -3.29 9.27 -2.86
CA LEU A 32 -2.37 8.26 -2.33
C LEU A 32 -1.21 8.93 -1.62
N LEU A 33 -1.01 8.58 -0.35
CA LEU A 33 0.10 9.06 0.47
C LEU A 33 1.14 7.95 0.56
N ASP A 34 2.38 8.24 0.19
CA ASP A 34 3.45 7.26 0.27
C ASP A 34 4.69 7.86 0.89
N TRP A 35 5.53 7.01 1.47
CA TRP A 35 6.83 7.41 2.01
C TRP A 35 7.80 6.25 1.98
N TYR A 36 9.09 6.61 1.87
CA TYR A 36 10.18 5.65 1.86
C TYR A 36 10.30 4.98 3.23
N ASP A 37 10.37 3.66 3.25
CA ASP A 37 10.54 2.88 4.47
C ASP A 37 12.03 2.58 4.67
N LYS A 38 12.71 3.48 5.37
CA LYS A 38 14.15 3.39 5.61
C LYS A 38 14.53 2.14 6.41
N GLU A 39 13.71 1.76 7.36
CA GLU A 39 13.99 0.60 8.23
C GLU A 39 14.03 -0.72 7.47
N HIS A 40 13.16 -0.88 6.49
CA HIS A 40 12.99 -2.13 5.75
C HIS A 40 13.59 -2.12 4.35
N SER A 41 14.24 -1.01 3.99
CA SER A 41 14.95 -0.90 2.72
C SER A 41 16.42 -1.34 2.88
N ASN A 42 17.02 -1.80 1.79
CA ASN A 42 18.44 -2.16 1.76
C ASN A 42 19.03 -1.77 0.39
N GLU A 43 20.31 -2.12 0.14
CA GLU A 43 21.00 -1.73 -1.09
C GLU A 43 20.37 -2.29 -2.36
N SER A 44 19.68 -3.43 -2.28
CA SER A 44 19.09 -4.09 -3.43
C SER A 44 17.60 -3.83 -3.59
N GLU A 45 16.93 -3.26 -2.59
CA GLU A 45 15.48 -3.11 -2.60
C GLU A 45 15.04 -1.89 -1.82
N ASP A 46 14.32 -0.99 -2.50
CA ASP A 46 13.67 0.15 -1.89
C ASP A 46 12.24 -0.23 -1.52
N ARG A 47 11.89 -0.05 -0.26
CA ARG A 47 10.54 -0.29 0.25
C ARG A 47 9.82 1.00 0.57
N TYR A 48 8.53 1.01 0.30
CA TYR A 48 7.64 2.15 0.55
C TYR A 48 6.41 1.67 1.27
N GLN A 49 5.86 2.55 2.10
CA GLN A 49 4.53 2.36 2.69
C GLN A 49 3.58 3.32 2.01
N CYS A 50 2.40 2.84 1.66
CA CYS A 50 1.39 3.62 0.97
C CYS A 50 0.08 3.56 1.75
N ILE A 51 -0.59 4.70 1.89
CA ILE A 51 -1.94 4.76 2.44
C ILE A 51 -2.84 5.33 1.37
N GLY A 52 -3.87 4.60 1.00
CA GLY A 52 -4.80 5.04 -0.03
C GLY A 52 -6.17 4.43 0.15
N SER A 53 -7.13 4.99 -0.57
CA SER A 53 -8.52 4.56 -0.54
C SER A 53 -8.80 3.57 -1.66
N LEU A 54 -9.48 2.49 -1.32
CA LEU A 54 -10.01 1.54 -2.28
C LEU A 54 -11.49 1.85 -2.48
N GLN A 55 -11.87 2.14 -3.73
CA GLN A 55 -13.25 2.47 -4.10
C GLN A 55 -13.83 3.69 -3.34
N GLY A 56 -12.97 4.57 -2.85
CA GLY A 56 -13.39 5.83 -2.23
C GLY A 56 -13.79 5.78 -0.77
N PHE A 57 -13.83 4.62 -0.14
CA PHE A 57 -14.27 4.52 1.25
C PHE A 57 -13.43 3.64 2.17
N LEU A 58 -12.68 2.71 1.63
CA LEU A 58 -11.87 1.79 2.44
C LEU A 58 -10.40 2.19 2.38
N VAL A 59 -9.85 2.67 3.49
CA VAL A 59 -8.46 3.12 3.55
C VAL A 59 -7.56 1.95 3.94
N LEU A 60 -6.56 1.70 3.12
CA LEU A 60 -5.62 0.58 3.31
C LEU A 60 -4.19 1.08 3.45
N LEU A 61 -3.39 0.33 4.20
CA LEU A 61 -1.94 0.45 4.20
C LEU A 61 -1.38 -0.67 3.33
N VAL A 62 -0.61 -0.29 2.31
CA VAL A 62 0.02 -1.23 1.39
C VAL A 62 1.53 -1.03 1.46
N VAL A 63 2.26 -2.14 1.64
CA VAL A 63 3.73 -2.12 1.61
C VAL A 63 4.16 -2.64 0.24
N ILE A 64 5.05 -1.89 -0.40
CA ILE A 64 5.57 -2.24 -1.72
C ILE A 64 7.10 -2.19 -1.73
N ALA A 65 7.67 -2.89 -2.69
CA ALA A 65 9.08 -2.76 -3.05
C ALA A 65 9.15 -2.29 -4.50
N GLU A 66 10.07 -1.40 -4.80
CA GLU A 66 10.28 -0.93 -6.17
C GLU A 66 11.67 -1.31 -6.63
N GLU A 67 11.74 -1.86 -7.83
CA GLU A 67 12.98 -2.23 -8.49
C GLU A 67 12.82 -2.08 -10.00
N GLU A 68 13.63 -1.22 -10.60
CA GLU A 68 13.66 -1.02 -12.06
C GLU A 68 12.29 -0.76 -12.70
N GLY A 69 11.47 0.05 -12.04
CA GLY A 69 10.15 0.41 -12.55
C GLY A 69 9.05 -0.63 -12.27
N ILE A 70 9.40 -1.73 -11.62
CA ILE A 70 8.43 -2.75 -11.22
C ILE A 70 8.05 -2.51 -9.76
N ILE A 71 6.75 -2.45 -9.50
CA ILE A 71 6.22 -2.30 -8.14
C ILE A 71 5.76 -3.68 -7.67
N ARG A 72 6.45 -4.24 -6.68
CA ARG A 72 6.08 -5.52 -6.10
C ARG A 72 5.32 -5.32 -4.80
N ILE A 73 4.11 -5.87 -4.73
CA ILE A 73 3.28 -5.76 -3.54
C ILE A 73 3.76 -6.78 -2.50
N ILE A 74 4.00 -6.31 -1.28
CA ILE A 74 4.52 -7.12 -0.17
C ILE A 74 3.42 -7.48 0.81
N SER A 75 2.57 -6.50 1.18
CA SER A 75 1.45 -6.73 2.09
C SER A 75 0.40 -5.65 1.94
N ALA A 76 -0.83 -5.96 2.35
CA ALA A 76 -1.93 -5.01 2.34
C ALA A 76 -2.86 -5.32 3.52
N ARG A 77 -3.27 -4.28 4.24
CA ARG A 77 -4.21 -4.41 5.35
C ARG A 77 -5.02 -3.14 5.51
N LYS A 78 -6.11 -3.23 6.23
CA LYS A 78 -6.89 -2.05 6.58
C LYS A 78 -6.03 -1.10 7.42
N ALA A 79 -6.11 0.18 7.14
CA ALA A 79 -5.40 1.20 7.92
C ALA A 79 -5.93 1.23 9.37
N THR A 80 -5.03 1.46 10.31
CA THR A 80 -5.42 1.72 11.70
C THR A 80 -6.10 3.09 11.78
N PRO A 81 -6.87 3.39 12.86
CA PRO A 81 -7.46 4.72 13.02
C PRO A 81 -6.43 5.86 12.94
N LYS A 82 -5.23 5.65 13.47
CA LYS A 82 -4.15 6.62 13.43
C LYS A 82 -3.64 6.84 12.00
N GLU A 83 -3.45 5.77 11.24
CA GLU A 83 -3.04 5.83 9.84
C GLU A 83 -4.12 6.49 8.98
N GLU A 84 -5.36 6.13 9.21
CA GLU A 84 -6.51 6.72 8.51
C GLU A 84 -6.61 8.22 8.77
N ALA A 85 -6.40 8.64 10.02
CA ALA A 85 -6.39 10.06 10.40
C ALA A 85 -5.28 10.81 9.66
N LYS A 86 -4.09 10.20 9.53
CA LYS A 86 -2.96 10.77 8.80
C LYS A 86 -3.30 10.98 7.32
N TYR A 87 -3.97 10.02 6.71
CA TYR A 87 -4.41 10.09 5.32
C TYR A 87 -5.39 11.24 5.11
N TYR A 88 -6.42 11.35 5.94
CA TYR A 88 -7.42 12.42 5.81
C TYR A 88 -6.84 13.80 6.12
N GLU A 89 -5.91 13.89 7.04
CA GLU A 89 -5.22 15.14 7.33
C GLU A 89 -4.38 15.60 6.14
N TYR A 90 -3.71 14.67 5.46
CA TYR A 90 -2.96 14.95 4.25
C TYR A 90 -3.88 15.50 3.14
N ILE A 91 -5.05 14.89 2.95
CA ILE A 91 -6.04 15.37 1.96
C ILE A 91 -6.46 16.81 2.28
N LYS A 92 -6.73 17.11 3.54
CA LYS A 92 -7.11 18.47 3.98
C LYS A 92 -6.05 19.51 3.62
N LYS A 93 -4.78 19.15 3.75
CA LYS A 93 -3.67 20.08 3.48
C LYS A 93 -3.42 20.31 2.01
N THR A 94 -3.84 19.40 1.15
CA THR A 94 -3.55 19.44 -0.29
C THR A 94 -4.73 19.90 -1.14
N THR A 95 -5.89 20.14 -0.54
CA THR A 95 -7.09 20.61 -1.26
C THR A 95 -7.43 22.06 -1.01
#